data_e333547f98ca2d649fe524104324f216
#
_entry.id   e333547f98ca2d649fe524104324f216
#
_cell.length_a   1.000
_cell.length_b   1.000
_cell.length_c   1.000
_cell.angle_alpha   90.00
_cell.angle_beta   90.00
_cell.angle_gamma   90.00
#
_symmetry.space_group_name_H-M   'P 1'
#
loop_
_entity.id
_entity.type
_entity.pdbx_description
1 polymer ?
#
loop_
_entity_poly.entity_id
_entity_poly.type
_entity_poly.pdbx_seq_one_letter_code
_entity_poly.pdbx_strand_id
1 'polypeptide(L)'
;MKEAKLTLDINEKPPVLKWIILALQHVFAMFGATILVPILVNAAAGTTVLTIPVALVTSGIGTLLYILCTKGKSPVYLGSSFAFITPLAVGAVKAGVGGAMTGMMLVGIIYMIVAAIIAICGKD
;
A
#
# COMPACT_ATOMS: atom_id res chain seq x y z
N MET A 1 -17.20 -21.23 19.62
CA MET A 1 -17.00 -20.04 18.76
C MET A 1 -17.62 -20.36 17.40
N LYS A 2 -18.61 -19.61 16.92
CA LYS A 2 -19.13 -19.79 15.56
C LYS A 2 -18.04 -19.33 14.61
N GLU A 3 -17.50 -20.23 13.79
CA GLU A 3 -16.60 -19.87 12.71
C GLU A 3 -17.29 -18.81 11.84
N ALA A 4 -16.62 -17.67 11.63
CA ALA A 4 -17.12 -16.63 10.75
C ALA A 4 -17.07 -17.19 9.31
N LYS A 5 -18.21 -17.68 8.84
CA LYS A 5 -18.34 -18.18 7.47
C LYS A 5 -18.19 -16.99 6.52
N LEU A 6 -17.15 -17.01 5.69
CA LEU A 6 -16.98 -16.01 4.63
C LEU A 6 -18.23 -16.01 3.74
N THR A 7 -18.76 -14.83 3.49
CA THR A 7 -19.95 -14.65 2.65
C THR A 7 -19.68 -14.94 1.17
N LEU A 8 -18.39 -14.80 0.76
CA LEU A 8 -17.88 -15.07 -0.58
C LEU A 8 -16.43 -15.54 -0.45
N ASP A 9 -16.07 -16.61 -1.16
CA ASP A 9 -14.69 -17.07 -1.26
C ASP A 9 -13.96 -16.33 -2.40
N ILE A 10 -12.61 -16.38 -2.39
CA ILE A 10 -11.73 -15.69 -3.35
C ILE A 10 -12.06 -16.06 -4.81
N ASN A 11 -12.51 -17.28 -5.04
CA ASN A 11 -12.86 -17.79 -6.36
C ASN A 11 -14.36 -17.64 -6.72
N GLU A 12 -15.19 -17.17 -5.80
CA GLU A 12 -16.61 -16.97 -6.04
C GLU A 12 -16.87 -15.61 -6.69
N LYS A 13 -17.71 -15.60 -7.71
CA LYS A 13 -18.12 -14.36 -8.39
C LYS A 13 -19.44 -13.90 -7.78
N PRO A 14 -19.48 -12.73 -7.12
CA PRO A 14 -20.74 -12.17 -6.64
C PRO A 14 -21.64 -11.77 -7.82
N PRO A 15 -22.97 -11.62 -7.59
CA PRO A 15 -23.85 -11.00 -8.57
C PRO A 15 -23.31 -9.64 -9.02
N VAL A 16 -23.43 -9.32 -10.31
CA VAL A 16 -22.79 -8.14 -10.93
C VAL A 16 -23.07 -6.84 -10.16
N LEU A 17 -24.31 -6.65 -9.68
CA LEU A 17 -24.65 -5.46 -8.89
C LEU A 17 -23.86 -5.36 -7.57
N LYS A 18 -23.74 -6.47 -6.83
CA LYS A 18 -22.93 -6.51 -5.61
C LYS A 18 -21.44 -6.26 -5.92
N TRP A 19 -20.96 -6.81 -7.02
CA TRP A 19 -19.57 -6.62 -7.44
C TRP A 19 -19.25 -5.14 -7.70
N ILE A 20 -20.12 -4.45 -8.45
CA ILE A 20 -19.98 -3.01 -8.73
C ILE A 20 -20.01 -2.19 -7.45
N ILE A 21 -20.97 -2.45 -6.54
CA ILE A 21 -21.08 -1.72 -5.27
C ILE A 21 -19.84 -1.93 -4.40
N LEU A 22 -19.36 -3.18 -4.26
CA LEU A 22 -18.16 -3.50 -3.49
C LEU A 22 -16.90 -2.88 -4.11
N ALA A 23 -16.77 -2.91 -5.43
CA ALA A 23 -15.66 -2.27 -6.13
C ALA A 23 -15.66 -0.75 -5.91
N LEU A 24 -16.82 -0.10 -6.02
CA LEU A 24 -16.96 1.33 -5.78
C LEU A 24 -16.64 1.70 -4.34
N GLN A 25 -17.16 0.93 -3.38
CA GLN A 25 -16.84 1.10 -1.95
C GLN A 25 -15.33 0.97 -1.69
N HIS A 26 -14.67 -0.01 -2.32
CA HIS A 26 -13.24 -0.20 -2.18
C HIS A 26 -12.45 0.98 -2.75
N VAL A 27 -12.82 1.48 -3.94
CA VAL A 27 -12.20 2.67 -4.55
C VAL A 27 -12.31 3.88 -3.61
N PHE A 28 -13.47 4.16 -3.04
CA PHE A 28 -13.63 5.29 -2.10
C PHE A 28 -12.84 5.10 -0.81
N ALA A 29 -12.79 3.88 -0.26
CA ALA A 29 -12.06 3.60 0.97
C ALA A 29 -10.54 3.83 0.80
N MET A 30 -9.95 3.37 -0.31
CA MET A 30 -8.52 3.52 -0.56
C MET A 30 -8.12 4.91 -1.08
N PHE A 31 -9.02 5.59 -1.80
CA PHE A 31 -8.75 6.91 -2.37
C PHE A 31 -8.43 7.93 -1.28
N GLY A 32 -9.23 7.95 -0.20
CA GLY A 32 -9.01 8.86 0.93
C GLY A 32 -7.63 8.67 1.57
N ALA A 33 -7.24 7.44 1.88
CA ALA A 33 -5.94 7.13 2.48
C ALA A 33 -4.78 7.47 1.55
N THR A 34 -4.89 7.17 0.25
CA THR A 34 -3.82 7.40 -0.73
C THR A 34 -3.57 8.90 -0.98
N ILE A 35 -4.60 9.74 -0.88
CA ILE A 35 -4.47 11.20 -1.02
C ILE A 35 -4.04 11.85 0.30
N LEU A 36 -4.57 11.39 1.42
CA LEU A 36 -4.34 12.03 2.71
C LEU A 36 -2.87 11.92 3.17
N VAL A 37 -2.21 10.80 2.91
CA VAL A 37 -0.81 10.60 3.32
C VAL A 37 0.14 11.60 2.66
N PRO A 38 0.15 11.83 1.34
CA PRO A 38 0.95 12.90 0.73
C PRO A 38 0.68 14.28 1.32
N ILE A 39 -0.58 14.62 1.58
CA ILE A 39 -0.96 15.91 2.17
C ILE A 39 -0.34 16.06 3.57
N LEU A 40 -0.49 15.05 4.42
CA LEU A 40 0.03 15.06 5.80
C LEU A 40 1.56 15.08 5.84
N VAL A 41 2.23 14.31 4.98
CA VAL A 41 3.70 14.32 4.88
C VAL A 41 4.20 15.69 4.45
N ASN A 42 3.61 16.29 3.43
CA ASN A 42 4.00 17.61 2.94
C ASN A 42 3.74 18.70 3.98
N ALA A 43 2.61 18.65 4.68
CA ALA A 43 2.28 19.57 5.76
C ALA A 43 3.26 19.45 6.93
N ALA A 44 3.62 18.24 7.34
CA ALA A 44 4.55 17.99 8.43
C ALA A 44 6.01 18.31 8.06
N ALA A 45 6.39 18.13 6.79
CA ALA A 45 7.73 18.47 6.29
C ALA A 45 7.90 19.96 5.94
N GLY A 46 6.80 20.72 5.79
CA GLY A 46 6.82 22.12 5.33
C GLY A 46 7.28 22.28 3.88
N THR A 47 7.36 21.20 3.11
CA THR A 47 7.79 21.19 1.71
C THR A 47 7.11 20.06 0.95
N THR A 48 7.14 20.12 -0.39
CA THR A 48 6.59 19.08 -1.24
C THR A 48 7.53 17.88 -1.31
N VAL A 49 7.25 16.85 -0.52
CA VAL A 49 7.97 15.57 -0.50
C VAL A 49 7.31 14.57 -1.43
N LEU A 50 5.96 14.49 -1.38
CA LEU A 50 5.15 13.58 -2.17
C LEU A 50 4.11 14.35 -2.97
N THR A 51 3.88 13.94 -4.21
CA THR A 51 2.79 14.46 -5.03
C THR A 51 1.67 13.43 -5.14
N ILE A 52 0.42 13.88 -5.06
CA ILE A 52 -0.76 13.01 -5.12
C ILE A 52 -0.81 12.17 -6.42
N PRO A 53 -0.57 12.75 -7.61
CA PRO A 53 -0.58 11.97 -8.85
C PRO A 53 0.46 10.85 -8.86
N VAL A 54 1.66 11.11 -8.36
CA VAL A 54 2.72 10.09 -8.27
C VAL A 54 2.33 8.99 -7.29
N ALA A 55 1.77 9.34 -6.12
CA ALA A 55 1.30 8.37 -5.15
C ALA A 55 0.21 7.45 -5.72
N LEU A 56 -0.75 8.00 -6.47
CA LEU A 56 -1.82 7.24 -7.13
C LEU A 56 -1.27 6.29 -8.21
N VAL A 57 -0.41 6.79 -9.09
CA VAL A 57 0.18 5.99 -10.18
C VAL A 57 1.06 4.86 -9.63
N THR A 58 1.92 5.16 -8.66
CA THR A 58 2.80 4.15 -8.07
C THR A 58 2.04 3.11 -7.27
N SER A 59 0.98 3.49 -6.54
CA SER A 59 0.08 2.55 -5.87
C SER A 59 -0.63 1.62 -6.87
N GLY A 60 -1.09 2.17 -8.00
CA GLY A 60 -1.71 1.39 -9.07
C GLY A 60 -0.75 0.39 -9.69
N ILE A 61 0.44 0.84 -10.10
CA ILE A 61 1.48 -0.03 -10.68
C ILE A 61 1.91 -1.09 -9.66
N GLY A 62 2.18 -0.70 -8.41
CA GLY A 62 2.56 -1.61 -7.34
C GLY A 62 1.51 -2.69 -7.10
N THR A 63 0.23 -2.32 -7.08
CA THR A 63 -0.89 -3.26 -6.93
C THR A 63 -0.96 -4.24 -8.09
N LEU A 64 -0.82 -3.78 -9.33
CA LEU A 64 -0.83 -4.64 -10.51
C LEU A 64 0.34 -5.64 -10.49
N LEU A 65 1.55 -5.18 -10.17
CA LEU A 65 2.72 -6.04 -10.02
C LEU A 65 2.50 -7.08 -8.92
N TYR A 66 1.93 -6.68 -7.78
CA TYR A 66 1.62 -7.60 -6.69
C TYR A 66 0.62 -8.68 -7.11
N ILE A 67 -0.47 -8.31 -7.81
CA ILE A 67 -1.46 -9.25 -8.31
C ILE A 67 -0.83 -10.24 -9.30
N LEU A 68 0.06 -9.76 -10.18
CA LEU A 68 0.79 -10.62 -11.13
C LEU A 68 1.70 -11.60 -10.39
N CYS A 69 2.49 -11.14 -9.42
CA CYS A 69 3.40 -11.99 -8.63
C CYS A 69 2.65 -13.04 -7.81
N THR A 70 1.49 -12.68 -7.25
CA THR A 70 0.65 -13.60 -6.45
C THR A 70 -0.27 -14.46 -7.32
N LYS A 71 -0.23 -14.31 -8.65
CA LYS A 71 -1.12 -15.01 -9.60
C LYS A 71 -2.60 -14.86 -9.25
N GLY A 72 -2.98 -13.70 -8.71
CA GLY A 72 -4.35 -13.41 -8.31
C GLY A 72 -4.84 -14.14 -7.04
N LYS A 73 -3.98 -14.89 -6.35
CA LYS A 73 -4.37 -15.63 -5.14
C LYS A 73 -4.63 -14.74 -3.92
N SER A 74 -4.06 -13.55 -3.89
CA SER A 74 -4.23 -12.59 -2.80
C SER A 74 -4.56 -11.21 -3.38
N PRO A 75 -5.85 -10.87 -3.51
CA PRO A 75 -6.28 -9.57 -4.04
C PRO A 75 -6.13 -8.50 -2.96
N VAL A 76 -4.92 -7.93 -2.84
CA VAL A 76 -4.61 -6.85 -1.90
C VAL A 76 -4.22 -5.60 -2.69
N TYR A 77 -4.74 -4.46 -2.26
CA TYR A 77 -4.34 -3.15 -2.76
C TYR A 77 -3.13 -2.63 -1.99
N LEU A 78 -2.11 -2.18 -2.71
CA LEU A 78 -0.94 -1.54 -2.14
C LEU A 78 -1.13 -0.02 -2.20
N GLY A 79 -1.39 0.59 -1.06
CA GLY A 79 -1.59 2.03 -0.93
C GLY A 79 -0.61 2.68 0.04
N SER A 80 -0.81 3.97 0.26
CA SER A 80 -0.02 4.76 1.20
C SER A 80 -0.23 4.30 2.63
N SER A 81 0.85 4.25 3.41
CA SER A 81 0.81 3.85 4.83
C SER A 81 0.97 5.04 5.76
N PHE A 82 0.06 5.17 6.72
CA PHE A 82 0.13 6.20 7.76
C PHE A 82 1.37 6.06 8.66
N ALA A 83 1.91 4.85 8.82
CA ALA A 83 3.11 4.61 9.62
C ALA A 83 4.34 5.34 9.07
N PHE A 84 4.38 5.64 7.77
CA PHE A 84 5.50 6.32 7.13
C PHE A 84 5.41 7.85 7.13
N ILE A 85 4.32 8.45 7.62
CA ILE A 85 4.16 9.92 7.65
C ILE A 85 5.28 10.57 8.44
N THR A 86 5.45 10.18 9.70
CA THR A 86 6.48 10.75 10.58
C THR A 86 7.91 10.49 10.10
N PRO A 87 8.31 9.24 9.76
CA PRO A 87 9.65 8.98 9.22
C PRO A 87 9.97 9.76 7.96
N LEU A 88 9.02 9.89 7.02
CA LEU A 88 9.21 10.66 5.80
C LEU A 88 9.34 12.16 6.06
N ALA A 89 8.47 12.72 6.90
CA ALA A 89 8.53 14.14 7.24
C ALA A 89 9.83 14.48 7.95
N VAL A 90 10.23 13.71 8.96
CA VAL A 90 11.50 13.91 9.69
C VAL A 90 12.70 13.71 8.78
N GLY A 91 12.69 12.70 7.92
CA GLY A 91 13.73 12.45 6.94
C GLY A 91 13.88 13.61 5.95
N ALA A 92 12.77 14.15 5.46
CA ALA A 92 12.76 15.29 4.55
C ALA A 92 13.29 16.58 5.21
N VAL A 93 12.95 16.83 6.48
CA VAL A 93 13.46 18.00 7.23
C VAL A 93 14.95 17.88 7.53
N LYS A 94 15.44 16.67 7.92
CA LYS A 94 16.83 16.48 8.32
C LYS A 94 17.81 16.24 7.17
N ALA A 95 17.41 15.50 6.17
CA ALA A 95 18.26 15.04 5.07
C ALA A 95 17.78 15.52 3.68
N GLY A 96 16.76 16.38 3.65
CA GLY A 96 16.12 16.82 2.42
C GLY A 96 15.24 15.73 1.78
N VAL A 97 14.53 16.12 0.73
CA VAL A 97 13.62 15.20 0.00
C VAL A 97 14.37 13.99 -0.56
N GLY A 98 15.59 14.21 -1.11
CA GLY A 98 16.43 13.13 -1.63
C GLY A 98 16.81 12.11 -0.55
N GLY A 99 17.15 12.58 0.65
CA GLY A 99 17.46 11.70 1.79
C GLY A 99 16.24 10.88 2.24
N ALA A 100 15.06 11.49 2.29
CA ALA A 100 13.81 10.78 2.59
C ALA A 100 13.51 9.69 1.55
N MET A 101 13.67 9.98 0.26
CA MET A 101 13.46 9.00 -0.82
C MET A 101 14.47 7.85 -0.75
N THR A 102 15.75 8.14 -0.49
CA THR A 102 16.77 7.11 -0.29
C THR A 102 16.42 6.21 0.91
N GLY A 103 15.95 6.80 2.01
CA GLY A 103 15.46 6.05 3.17
C GLY A 103 14.32 5.08 2.80
N MET A 104 13.37 5.52 1.99
CA MET A 104 12.26 4.67 1.52
C MET A 104 12.75 3.50 0.64
N MET A 105 13.74 3.72 -0.21
CA MET A 105 14.36 2.65 -1.01
C MET A 105 15.04 1.61 -0.12
N LEU A 106 15.77 2.06 0.91
CA LEU A 106 16.41 1.16 1.88
C LEU A 106 15.38 0.32 2.65
N VAL A 107 14.28 0.93 3.07
CA VAL A 107 13.16 0.19 3.71
C VAL A 107 12.60 -0.87 2.77
N GLY A 108 12.42 -0.56 1.49
CA GLY A 108 11.99 -1.53 0.48
C GLY A 108 12.94 -2.74 0.38
N ILE A 109 14.25 -2.49 0.38
CA ILE A 109 15.27 -3.55 0.36
C ILE A 109 15.20 -4.41 1.64
N ILE A 110 15.03 -3.78 2.80
CA ILE A 110 14.88 -4.49 4.09
C ILE A 110 13.65 -5.41 4.05
N TYR A 111 12.51 -4.92 3.54
CA TYR A 111 11.31 -5.77 3.38
C TYR A 111 11.56 -6.96 2.44
N MET A 112 12.31 -6.77 1.36
CA MET A 112 12.68 -7.89 0.47
C MET A 112 13.55 -8.92 1.18
N ILE A 113 14.52 -8.48 2.00
CA ILE A 113 15.36 -9.38 2.81
C ILE A 113 14.52 -10.15 3.81
N VAL A 114 13.62 -9.47 4.54
CA VAL A 114 12.71 -10.13 5.50
C VAL A 114 11.80 -11.13 4.80
N ALA A 115 11.26 -10.78 3.64
CA ALA A 115 10.43 -11.70 2.86
C ALA A 115 11.23 -12.94 2.41
N ALA A 116 12.49 -12.78 2.00
CA ALA A 116 13.37 -13.89 1.65
C ALA A 116 13.66 -14.80 2.86
N ILE A 117 13.93 -14.22 4.04
CA ILE A 117 14.13 -14.99 5.28
C ILE A 117 12.87 -15.79 5.62
N ILE A 118 11.69 -15.18 5.56
CA ILE A 118 10.41 -15.87 5.83
C ILE A 118 10.19 -17.00 4.81
N ALA A 119 10.52 -16.78 3.53
CA ALA A 119 10.38 -17.81 2.50
C ALA A 119 11.30 -19.00 2.70
N ILE A 120 12.47 -18.80 3.34
CA ILE A 120 13.44 -19.86 3.63
C ILE A 120 13.12 -20.55 4.96
N CYS A 121 12.80 -19.78 6.02
CA CYS A 121 12.59 -20.31 7.37
C CYS A 121 11.12 -20.67 7.65
N GLY A 122 10.17 -20.16 6.90
CA GLY A 122 8.71 -20.35 7.12
C GLY A 122 8.10 -21.51 6.32
N LYS A 123 8.88 -22.48 5.93
CA LYS A 123 8.41 -23.68 5.17
C LYS A 123 8.10 -24.88 6.05
N ASP A 124 8.07 -24.72 7.37
CA ASP A 124 7.64 -25.76 8.31
C ASP A 124 6.22 -25.56 8.77
#